data_961f6f458589e20386370cd11be5be4e
#
_entry.id   961f6f458589e20386370cd11be5be4e
#
_cell.length_a   1.000
_cell.length_b   1.000
_cell.length_c   1.000
_cell.angle_alpha   90.00
_cell.angle_beta   90.00
_cell.angle_gamma   90.00
#
_symmetry.space_group_name_H-M   'P 1'
#
loop_
_entity.id
_entity.type
_entity.pdbx_description
1 polymer ?
#
loop_
_entity_poly.entity_id
_entity_poly.type
_entity_poly.pdbx_seq_one_letter_code
_entity_poly.pdbx_strand_id
1 'polypeptide(L)'
;KKNLTLIGAASLGALRAVELEKFGMIGIGKIFELYKKGIIDSDDEVAVTFSEWNYNLQSEALIDIRYTLYNACKDGIIDKETKKILVRTAKNIYFPYRNYDELFEKISGSVDENILEDISNYVKTHRRSLKEEDAIRLIEIIKERYLELLK
;
A
#
# COMPACT_ATOMS: atom_id res chain seq x y z
N LYS A 1 -16.39 -33.19 4.89
CA LYS A 1 -15.42 -32.12 4.55
C LYS A 1 -16.05 -30.80 4.93
N LYS A 2 -15.42 -30.04 5.84
CA LYS A 2 -15.86 -28.66 6.11
C LYS A 2 -15.52 -27.82 4.87
N ASN A 3 -16.49 -27.18 4.24
CA ASN A 3 -16.23 -26.22 3.17
C ASN A 3 -15.60 -24.97 3.80
N LEU A 4 -14.28 -24.84 3.67
CA LEU A 4 -13.52 -23.69 4.14
C LEU A 4 -13.27 -22.77 2.94
N THR A 5 -13.65 -21.52 3.05
CA THR A 5 -13.31 -20.48 2.07
C THR A 5 -12.10 -19.70 2.58
N LEU A 6 -11.04 -19.62 1.78
CA LEU A 6 -9.87 -18.81 2.06
C LEU A 6 -9.93 -17.53 1.25
N ILE A 7 -9.75 -16.40 1.93
CA ILE A 7 -9.76 -15.08 1.29
C ILE A 7 -8.51 -14.31 1.72
N GLY A 8 -7.86 -13.64 0.78
CA GLY A 8 -6.69 -12.80 1.04
C GLY A 8 -6.84 -11.39 0.51
N ALA A 9 -6.37 -10.40 1.25
CA ALA A 9 -6.42 -8.98 0.89
C ALA A 9 -5.31 -8.18 1.58
N ALA A 10 -5.21 -6.92 1.24
CA ALA A 10 -4.55 -5.83 1.93
C ALA A 10 -3.01 -5.88 2.06
N SER A 11 -2.41 -7.02 2.36
CA SER A 11 -0.98 -7.14 2.65
C SER A 11 -0.44 -8.45 2.07
N LEU A 12 0.34 -9.20 2.85
CA LEU A 12 0.79 -10.55 2.46
C LEU A 12 -0.38 -11.46 2.09
N GLY A 13 -1.58 -11.23 2.63
CA GLY A 13 -2.80 -11.93 2.23
C GLY A 13 -3.16 -11.75 0.75
N ALA A 14 -2.95 -10.56 0.20
CA ALA A 14 -3.15 -10.28 -1.23
C ALA A 14 -2.14 -11.05 -2.10
N LEU A 15 -0.85 -11.05 -1.72
CA LEU A 15 0.20 -11.79 -2.41
C LEU A 15 -0.08 -13.31 -2.37
N ARG A 16 -0.43 -13.86 -1.19
CA ARG A 16 -0.79 -15.27 -1.04
C ARG A 16 -2.01 -15.66 -1.86
N ALA A 17 -2.99 -14.75 -1.98
CA ALA A 17 -4.17 -15.00 -2.82
C ALA A 17 -3.80 -15.16 -4.31
N VAL A 18 -2.83 -14.38 -4.83
CA VAL A 18 -2.34 -14.57 -6.20
C VAL A 18 -1.64 -15.91 -6.37
N GLU A 19 -0.76 -16.29 -5.44
CA GLU A 19 -0.02 -17.55 -5.49
C GLU A 19 -0.94 -18.79 -5.39
N LEU A 20 -2.02 -18.68 -4.60
CA LEU A 20 -2.93 -19.78 -4.27
C LEU A 20 -4.27 -19.71 -5.00
N GLU A 21 -4.46 -18.76 -5.94
CA GLU A 21 -5.71 -18.63 -6.72
C GLU A 21 -6.09 -19.95 -7.42
N LYS A 22 -5.11 -20.64 -8.00
CA LYS A 22 -5.29 -21.94 -8.64
C LYS A 22 -5.76 -23.06 -7.70
N PHE A 23 -5.61 -22.86 -6.40
CA PHE A 23 -6.08 -23.78 -5.36
C PHE A 23 -7.39 -23.32 -4.70
N GLY A 24 -8.02 -22.26 -5.23
CA GLY A 24 -9.31 -21.76 -4.79
C GLY A 24 -9.27 -20.65 -3.73
N MET A 25 -8.09 -20.05 -3.45
CA MET A 25 -8.04 -18.85 -2.62
C MET A 25 -8.59 -17.64 -3.38
N ILE A 26 -9.42 -16.86 -2.73
CA ILE A 26 -10.06 -15.68 -3.32
C ILE A 26 -9.25 -14.44 -2.93
N GLY A 27 -8.80 -13.69 -3.92
CA GLY A 27 -8.15 -12.39 -3.72
C GLY A 27 -9.14 -11.24 -3.77
N ILE A 28 -8.99 -10.27 -2.88
CA ILE A 28 -9.83 -9.07 -2.81
C ILE A 28 -8.94 -7.82 -2.73
N GLY A 29 -9.38 -6.77 -3.39
CA GLY A 29 -8.80 -5.44 -3.30
C GLY A 29 -7.82 -5.10 -4.41
N LYS A 30 -7.40 -3.83 -4.40
CA LYS A 30 -6.51 -3.28 -5.43
C LYS A 30 -5.09 -3.86 -5.34
N ILE A 31 -4.60 -4.14 -4.13
CA ILE A 31 -3.26 -4.74 -3.93
C ILE A 31 -3.21 -6.12 -4.57
N PHE A 32 -4.25 -6.95 -4.38
CA PHE A 32 -4.36 -8.24 -5.08
C PHE A 32 -4.32 -8.06 -6.61
N GLU A 33 -5.08 -7.11 -7.16
CA GLU A 33 -5.08 -6.85 -8.60
C GLU A 33 -3.72 -6.39 -9.12
N LEU A 34 -2.99 -5.56 -8.36
CA LEU A 34 -1.66 -5.08 -8.73
C LEU A 34 -0.65 -6.23 -8.79
N TYR A 35 -0.65 -7.14 -7.81
CA TYR A 35 0.15 -8.36 -7.85
C TYR A 35 -0.24 -9.27 -9.01
N LYS A 36 -1.54 -9.51 -9.21
CA LYS A 36 -2.05 -10.37 -10.29
C LYS A 36 -1.67 -9.87 -11.69
N LYS A 37 -1.60 -8.55 -11.87
CA LYS A 37 -1.18 -7.90 -13.12
C LYS A 37 0.35 -7.79 -13.26
N GLY A 38 1.13 -8.21 -12.26
CA GLY A 38 2.59 -8.06 -12.24
C GLY A 38 3.07 -6.60 -12.19
N ILE A 39 2.23 -5.67 -11.72
CA ILE A 39 2.60 -4.25 -11.54
C ILE A 39 3.50 -4.11 -10.30
N ILE A 40 3.26 -4.94 -9.30
CA ILE A 40 4.10 -5.15 -8.13
C ILE A 40 4.39 -6.64 -7.99
N ASP A 41 5.56 -7.01 -7.49
CA ASP A 41 6.05 -8.40 -7.51
C ASP A 41 6.74 -8.85 -6.21
N SER A 42 7.02 -7.92 -5.29
CA SER A 42 7.79 -8.17 -4.08
C SER A 42 6.93 -8.05 -2.82
N ASP A 43 7.22 -8.85 -1.80
CA ASP A 43 6.66 -8.72 -0.45
C ASP A 43 7.07 -7.40 0.23
N ASP A 44 8.21 -6.81 -0.17
CA ASP A 44 8.67 -5.49 0.24
C ASP A 44 7.64 -4.37 -0.02
N GLU A 45 6.77 -4.54 -1.03
CA GLU A 45 5.71 -3.56 -1.34
C GLU A 45 4.73 -3.37 -0.17
N VAL A 46 4.50 -4.40 0.61
CA VAL A 46 3.51 -4.42 1.71
C VAL A 46 4.14 -4.52 3.11
N ALA A 47 5.47 -4.69 3.18
CA ALA A 47 6.21 -4.84 4.43
C ALA A 47 6.20 -3.55 5.26
N VAL A 48 6.03 -3.70 6.57
CA VAL A 48 6.09 -2.63 7.57
C VAL A 48 6.66 -3.15 8.88
N THR A 49 7.12 -2.26 9.74
CA THR A 49 7.51 -2.56 11.12
C THR A 49 6.52 -1.97 12.11
N PHE A 50 6.38 -2.63 13.25
CA PHE A 50 5.54 -2.21 14.36
C PHE A 50 6.38 -2.07 15.62
N SER A 51 5.95 -1.16 16.49
CA SER A 51 6.46 -1.10 17.86
C SER A 51 6.03 -2.34 18.64
N GLU A 52 6.95 -2.97 19.34
CA GLU A 52 6.67 -4.13 20.20
C GLU A 52 5.74 -3.79 21.38
N TRP A 53 5.71 -2.52 21.78
CA TRP A 53 5.00 -2.08 22.98
C TRP A 53 3.55 -1.70 22.74
N ASN A 54 3.24 -1.08 21.61
CA ASN A 54 1.91 -0.50 21.35
C ASN A 54 1.36 -0.83 19.96
N TYR A 55 2.06 -1.66 19.19
CA TYR A 55 1.72 -2.06 17.83
C TYR A 55 1.55 -0.90 16.83
N ASN A 56 2.04 0.30 17.18
CA ASN A 56 2.03 1.41 16.24
C ASN A 56 3.00 1.15 15.08
N LEU A 57 2.58 1.52 13.88
CA LEU A 57 3.43 1.49 12.69
C LEU A 57 4.65 2.39 12.88
N GLN A 58 5.84 1.84 12.63
CA GLN A 58 7.11 2.55 12.67
C GLN A 58 7.66 2.84 11.27
N SER A 59 7.13 2.17 10.25
CA SER A 59 7.52 2.38 8.86
C SER A 59 6.31 2.38 7.93
N GLU A 60 6.52 2.89 6.71
CA GLU A 60 5.51 2.97 5.66
C GLU A 60 5.63 1.80 4.68
N ALA A 61 4.50 1.21 4.30
CA ALA A 61 4.48 0.27 3.19
C ALA A 61 4.76 1.00 1.86
N LEU A 62 5.57 0.42 1.00
CA LEU A 62 5.87 1.03 -0.31
C LEU A 62 4.60 1.23 -1.14
N ILE A 63 3.66 0.30 -1.08
CA ILE A 63 2.37 0.41 -1.80
C ILE A 63 1.55 1.63 -1.34
N ASP A 64 1.58 1.98 -0.05
CA ASP A 64 0.86 3.13 0.48
C ASP A 64 1.54 4.45 0.06
N ILE A 65 2.89 4.48 0.04
CA ILE A 65 3.64 5.60 -0.54
C ILE A 65 3.31 5.76 -2.02
N ARG A 66 3.32 4.68 -2.82
CA ARG A 66 2.93 4.71 -4.24
C ARG A 66 1.53 5.28 -4.43
N TYR A 67 0.59 4.87 -3.60
CA TYR A 67 -0.80 5.29 -3.69
C TYR A 67 -0.98 6.77 -3.36
N THR A 68 -0.32 7.25 -2.29
CA THR A 68 -0.31 8.68 -1.94
C THR A 68 0.31 9.53 -3.04
N LEU A 69 1.47 9.12 -3.58
CA LEU A 69 2.14 9.82 -4.68
C LEU A 69 1.37 9.75 -6.01
N TYR A 70 0.64 8.67 -6.26
CA TYR A 70 -0.27 8.58 -7.39
C TYR A 70 -1.40 9.63 -7.30
N ASN A 71 -2.00 9.78 -6.11
CA ASN A 71 -3.03 10.78 -5.88
C ASN A 71 -2.46 12.21 -5.98
N ALA A 72 -1.29 12.48 -5.40
CA ALA A 72 -0.61 13.76 -5.54
C ALA A 72 -0.34 14.15 -7.01
N CYS A 73 0.06 13.17 -7.83
CA CYS A 73 0.25 13.39 -9.26
C CYS A 73 -1.09 13.63 -9.99
N LYS A 74 -2.15 12.93 -9.61
CA LYS A 74 -3.48 13.12 -10.17
C LYS A 74 -4.06 14.49 -9.81
N ASP A 75 -3.78 14.96 -8.62
CA ASP A 75 -4.23 16.26 -8.10
C ASP A 75 -3.35 17.44 -8.59
N GLY A 76 -2.31 17.13 -9.39
CA GLY A 76 -1.46 18.16 -10.01
C GLY A 76 -0.39 18.75 -9.08
N ILE A 77 -0.16 18.16 -7.90
CA ILE A 77 0.86 18.60 -6.93
C ILE A 77 2.27 18.30 -7.45
N ILE A 78 2.44 17.13 -8.07
CA ILE A 78 3.69 16.70 -8.69
C ILE A 78 3.43 16.15 -10.09
N ASP A 79 4.44 16.20 -10.95
CA ASP A 79 4.39 15.59 -12.26
C ASP A 79 4.76 14.09 -12.23
N LYS A 80 4.65 13.44 -13.40
CA LYS A 80 4.94 12.01 -13.54
C LYS A 80 6.42 11.67 -13.31
N GLU A 81 7.33 12.56 -13.66
CA GLU A 81 8.77 12.32 -13.51
C GLU A 81 9.16 12.45 -12.03
N THR A 82 8.70 13.49 -11.36
CA THR A 82 8.88 13.64 -9.90
C THR A 82 8.31 12.44 -9.15
N LYS A 83 7.10 11.98 -9.52
CA LYS A 83 6.52 10.77 -8.93
C LYS A 83 7.43 9.55 -9.12
N LYS A 84 8.01 9.34 -10.31
CA LYS A 84 8.91 8.20 -10.56
C LYS A 84 10.17 8.26 -9.69
N ILE A 85 10.76 9.46 -9.56
CA ILE A 85 11.93 9.68 -8.69
C ILE A 85 11.60 9.32 -7.25
N LEU A 86 10.50 9.87 -6.70
CA LEU A 86 10.04 9.61 -5.35
C LEU A 86 9.79 8.13 -5.09
N VAL A 87 9.06 7.45 -5.98
CA VAL A 87 8.76 6.02 -5.85
C VAL A 87 10.04 5.19 -5.89
N ARG A 88 10.98 5.49 -6.82
CA ARG A 88 12.25 4.77 -6.92
C ARG A 88 13.10 4.96 -5.68
N THR A 89 13.15 6.17 -5.13
CA THR A 89 13.88 6.45 -3.90
C THR A 89 13.25 5.71 -2.72
N ALA A 90 11.92 5.75 -2.57
CA ALA A 90 11.21 5.01 -1.52
C ALA A 90 11.46 3.49 -1.61
N LYS A 91 11.52 2.92 -2.82
CA LYS A 91 11.82 1.49 -3.03
C LYS A 91 13.25 1.15 -2.58
N ASN A 92 14.20 2.07 -2.68
CA ASN A 92 15.59 1.87 -2.27
C ASN A 92 15.81 2.05 -0.76
N ILE A 93 14.81 2.53 -0.02
CA ILE A 93 14.86 2.60 1.45
C ILE A 93 14.48 1.22 1.99
N TYR A 94 15.35 0.63 2.80
CA TYR A 94 15.05 -0.64 3.48
C TYR A 94 13.79 -0.49 4.35
N PHE A 95 12.81 -1.39 4.21
CA PHE A 95 11.46 -1.21 4.72
C PHE A 95 11.33 -0.80 6.20
N PRO A 96 12.19 -1.24 7.16
CA PRO A 96 12.09 -0.80 8.54
C PRO A 96 12.36 0.69 8.76
N TYR A 97 13.09 1.32 7.85
CA TYR A 97 13.43 2.75 7.90
C TYR A 97 12.64 3.58 6.90
N ARG A 98 11.75 2.94 6.13
CA ARG A 98 10.98 3.62 5.09
C ARG A 98 9.90 4.48 5.73
N ASN A 99 10.05 5.80 5.61
CA ASN A 99 9.07 6.80 6.01
C ASN A 99 9.21 8.03 5.09
N TYR A 100 8.30 8.98 5.21
CA TYR A 100 8.33 10.16 4.35
C TYR A 100 9.47 11.11 4.68
N ASP A 101 9.88 11.24 5.94
CA ASP A 101 10.99 12.11 6.33
C ASP A 101 12.30 11.62 5.69
N GLU A 102 12.60 10.33 5.82
CA GLU A 102 13.75 9.69 5.18
C GLU A 102 13.70 9.80 3.64
N LEU A 103 12.50 9.66 3.06
CA LEU A 103 12.29 9.81 1.62
C LEU A 103 12.64 11.23 1.17
N PHE A 104 12.12 12.26 1.84
CA PHE A 104 12.34 13.66 1.49
C PHE A 104 13.79 14.09 1.72
N GLU A 105 14.42 13.61 2.78
CA GLU A 105 15.85 13.84 3.01
C GLU A 105 16.70 13.30 1.85
N LYS A 106 16.44 12.06 1.41
CA LYS A 106 17.22 11.42 0.34
C LYS A 106 17.06 12.07 -1.04
N ILE A 107 15.96 12.75 -1.30
CA ILE A 107 15.74 13.44 -2.58
C ILE A 107 16.05 14.93 -2.51
N SER A 108 16.38 15.48 -1.36
CA SER A 108 16.80 16.87 -1.20
C SER A 108 17.97 17.16 -2.15
N GLY A 109 17.86 18.27 -2.89
CA GLY A 109 18.82 18.64 -3.94
C GLY A 109 18.65 17.92 -5.30
N SER A 110 17.79 16.91 -5.40
CA SER A 110 17.47 16.23 -6.67
C SER A 110 16.12 16.66 -7.26
N VAL A 111 15.29 17.33 -6.48
CA VAL A 111 13.97 17.86 -6.84
C VAL A 111 13.92 19.30 -6.37
N ASP A 112 13.18 20.16 -7.09
CA ASP A 112 12.98 21.56 -6.71
C ASP A 112 12.41 21.67 -5.29
N GLU A 113 12.96 22.61 -4.50
CA GLU A 113 12.56 22.77 -3.08
C GLU A 113 11.09 23.14 -2.92
N ASN A 114 10.51 23.91 -3.84
CA ASN A 114 9.08 24.25 -3.78
C ASN A 114 8.21 23.01 -4.01
N ILE A 115 8.59 22.14 -4.96
CA ILE A 115 7.88 20.87 -5.21
C ILE A 115 8.02 19.97 -3.98
N LEU A 116 9.17 19.97 -3.32
CA LEU A 116 9.40 19.19 -2.12
C LEU A 116 8.53 19.67 -0.95
N GLU A 117 8.38 20.98 -0.80
CA GLU A 117 7.49 21.58 0.19
C GLU A 117 6.03 21.24 -0.10
N ASP A 118 5.57 21.39 -1.34
CA ASP A 118 4.21 21.10 -1.76
C ASP A 118 3.83 19.64 -1.50
N ILE A 119 4.68 18.69 -1.89
CA ILE A 119 4.42 17.26 -1.64
C ILE A 119 4.49 16.91 -0.16
N SER A 120 5.39 17.52 0.61
CA SER A 120 5.46 17.33 2.06
C SER A 120 4.17 17.79 2.74
N ASN A 121 3.64 18.95 2.35
CA ASN A 121 2.37 19.46 2.88
C ASN A 121 1.18 18.61 2.42
N TYR A 122 1.18 18.14 1.18
CA TYR A 122 0.17 17.21 0.67
C TYR A 122 0.14 15.91 1.49
N VAL A 123 1.27 15.30 1.74
CA VAL A 123 1.38 14.06 2.53
C VAL A 123 0.84 14.23 3.94
N LYS A 124 1.10 15.36 4.60
CA LYS A 124 0.60 15.62 5.97
C LYS A 124 -0.94 15.59 6.06
N THR A 125 -1.64 15.97 4.98
CA THR A 125 -3.09 16.17 4.98
C THR A 125 -3.85 15.14 4.13
N HIS A 126 -3.19 14.51 3.14
CA HIS A 126 -3.80 13.63 2.13
C HIS A 126 -3.12 12.25 2.06
N ARG A 127 -2.35 11.89 3.07
CA ARG A 127 -1.78 10.55 3.15
C ARG A 127 -2.90 9.49 3.16
N ARG A 128 -2.75 8.46 2.33
CA ARG A 128 -3.72 7.37 2.20
C ARG A 128 -3.02 6.01 2.29
N SER A 129 -3.72 5.07 2.91
CA SER A 129 -3.29 3.67 2.96
C SER A 129 -4.17 2.80 2.09
N LEU A 130 -3.61 2.27 1.02
CA LEU A 130 -4.30 1.30 0.17
C LEU A 130 -4.50 -0.03 0.91
N LYS A 131 -3.61 -0.35 1.84
CA LYS A 131 -3.74 -1.52 2.72
C LYS A 131 -4.97 -1.42 3.61
N GLU A 132 -5.23 -0.23 4.18
CA GLU A 132 -6.42 0.02 5.00
C GLU A 132 -7.70 -0.06 4.16
N GLU A 133 -7.72 0.58 2.99
CA GLU A 133 -8.87 0.53 2.09
C GLU A 133 -9.23 -0.91 1.68
N ASP A 134 -8.23 -1.71 1.32
CA ASP A 134 -8.42 -3.11 0.95
C ASP A 134 -8.86 -3.99 2.14
N ALA A 135 -8.36 -3.70 3.35
CA ALA A 135 -8.78 -4.40 4.57
C ALA A 135 -10.24 -4.10 4.92
N ILE A 136 -10.66 -2.83 4.83
CA ILE A 136 -12.06 -2.42 5.03
C ILE A 136 -12.95 -3.12 3.99
N ARG A 137 -12.55 -3.13 2.73
CA ARG A 137 -13.28 -3.79 1.65
C ARG A 137 -13.47 -5.29 1.90
N LEU A 138 -12.43 -5.97 2.39
CA LEU A 138 -12.52 -7.37 2.78
C LEU A 138 -13.59 -7.59 3.87
N ILE A 139 -13.59 -6.76 4.91
CA ILE A 139 -14.54 -6.85 6.02
C ILE A 139 -15.98 -6.62 5.53
N GLU A 140 -16.19 -5.65 4.64
CA GLU A 140 -17.51 -5.39 4.04
C GLU A 140 -18.04 -6.62 3.29
N ILE A 141 -17.23 -7.22 2.42
CA ILE A 141 -17.59 -8.41 1.65
C ILE A 141 -17.92 -9.60 2.58
N ILE A 142 -17.14 -9.79 3.66
CA ILE A 142 -17.40 -10.85 4.63
C ILE A 142 -18.73 -10.60 5.32
N LYS A 143 -19.00 -9.36 5.76
CA LYS A 143 -20.28 -9.00 6.41
C LYS A 143 -21.47 -9.24 5.48
N GLU A 144 -21.41 -8.81 4.23
CA GLU A 144 -22.45 -9.03 3.24
C GLU A 144 -22.76 -10.54 3.09
N ARG A 145 -21.73 -11.37 2.90
CA ARG A 145 -21.88 -12.83 2.76
C ARG A 145 -22.41 -13.50 4.03
N TYR A 146 -21.97 -13.08 5.22
CA TYR A 146 -22.47 -13.64 6.48
C TYR A 146 -23.91 -13.24 6.76
N LEU A 147 -24.32 -12.02 6.43
CA LEU A 147 -25.72 -11.58 6.58
C LEU A 147 -26.66 -12.32 5.63
N GLU A 148 -26.20 -12.77 4.46
CA GLU A 148 -26.97 -13.63 3.56
C GLU A 148 -27.14 -15.06 4.08
N LEU A 149 -26.15 -15.59 4.81
CA LEU A 149 -26.21 -16.93 5.41
C LEU A 149 -27.05 -17.01 6.68
N LEU A 150 -27.38 -15.87 7.30
CA LEU A 150 -28.18 -15.76 8.50
C LEU A 150 -29.69 -15.46 8.22
N LYS A 151 -30.03 -15.26 6.94
CA LYS A 151 -31.41 -15.12 6.45
C LYS A 151 -31.97 -16.44 5.93
#